data_6d189d522e3b6f728c34f629b146ccce
#
_entry.id   6d189d522e3b6f728c34f629b146ccce
#
_cell.length_a   1.000
_cell.length_b   1.000
_cell.length_c   1.000
_cell.angle_alpha   90.00
_cell.angle_beta   90.00
_cell.angle_gamma   90.00
#
_symmetry.space_group_name_H-M   'P 1'
#
loop_
_entity.id
_entity.type
_entity.pdbx_description
1 polymer ?
#
loop_
_entity_poly.entity_id
_entity_poly.type
_entity_poly.pdbx_seq_one_letter_code
_entity_poly.pdbx_strand_id
1 'polypeptide(L)'
;MARLLTHPMIDWKDDGTPVAREAGDVYFTAGDGLAETRAVFLQGCGLPEAWAGKTEFTVAETGFGTGLNFLALCELWQAHRPTPDAWLHFVSFEGFPLTEADAARALGAWPELACLAARLLADWPGPVRCVHHLVWPDIGVTLTLHLGDIHDTLPQSQFMADAWFLDGFSPAKNEAMWSADLYGLIAERSKPGASIGTFTVAGAVRRGLTEVGFDVVKAPGHGRKRQRLEARLALASPAKPDIYGLRAHSGPRQKIAILGAGIAGASAAYALTERGADVTVFDPVGPASGASGNPLALMMPRLDAGDTAQARLLIDAYLAARRAYSGMEGAHETTVRQMPKD
;
A
#
# COMPACT_ATOMS: atom_id res chain seq x y z
N MET A 1 -3.57 14.12 -19.28
CA MET A 1 -4.08 14.50 -17.93
C MET A 1 -3.97 13.29 -17.04
N ALA A 2 -3.51 13.45 -15.78
CA ALA A 2 -3.66 12.38 -14.81
C ALA A 2 -5.12 11.92 -14.79
N ARG A 3 -5.34 10.63 -14.92
CA ARG A 3 -6.69 10.10 -14.87
C ARG A 3 -7.18 10.16 -13.43
N LEU A 4 -8.17 11.01 -13.17
CA LEU A 4 -8.85 11.00 -11.88
C LEU A 4 -9.64 9.70 -11.76
N LEU A 5 -9.53 9.09 -10.60
CA LEU A 5 -10.35 7.95 -10.21
C LEU A 5 -11.69 8.46 -9.68
N THR A 6 -12.70 7.64 -9.76
CA THR A 6 -14.01 7.96 -9.21
C THR A 6 -14.07 7.48 -7.77
N HIS A 7 -14.49 8.34 -6.85
CA HIS A 7 -14.87 7.92 -5.51
C HIS A 7 -16.16 7.10 -5.57
N PRO A 8 -16.28 5.99 -4.84
CA PRO A 8 -17.52 5.25 -4.76
C PRO A 8 -18.56 6.06 -3.97
N MET A 9 -19.82 5.90 -4.31
CA MET A 9 -20.91 6.43 -3.49
C MET A 9 -21.16 5.49 -2.30
N ILE A 10 -21.10 6.04 -1.09
CA ILE A 10 -21.27 5.28 0.15
C ILE A 10 -22.64 5.53 0.76
N ASP A 11 -23.41 4.47 0.90
CA ASP A 11 -24.61 4.46 1.72
C ASP A 11 -24.26 3.96 3.12
N TRP A 12 -24.77 4.64 4.13
CA TRP A 12 -24.52 4.29 5.52
C TRP A 12 -25.78 3.69 6.13
N LYS A 13 -25.69 2.46 6.64
CA LYS A 13 -26.79 1.86 7.40
C LYS A 13 -26.92 2.52 8.77
N ASP A 14 -28.06 2.27 9.44
CA ASP A 14 -28.35 2.82 10.78
C ASP A 14 -27.32 2.36 11.83
N ASP A 15 -26.73 1.18 11.63
CA ASP A 15 -25.67 0.63 12.49
C ASP A 15 -24.26 1.15 12.18
N GLY A 16 -24.12 2.10 11.24
CA GLY A 16 -22.85 2.66 10.80
C GLY A 16 -22.08 1.83 9.76
N THR A 17 -22.66 0.75 9.23
CA THR A 17 -22.03 -0.06 8.19
C THR A 17 -21.93 0.70 6.87
N PRO A 18 -20.75 0.90 6.27
CA PRO A 18 -20.58 1.49 4.96
C PRO A 18 -20.86 0.48 3.84
N VAL A 19 -21.68 0.88 2.88
CA VAL A 19 -22.06 0.07 1.72
C VAL A 19 -21.67 0.81 0.44
N ALA A 20 -20.88 0.18 -0.41
CA ALA A 20 -20.63 0.71 -1.76
C ALA A 20 -21.89 0.56 -2.59
N ARG A 21 -22.52 1.68 -2.98
CA ARG A 21 -23.81 1.69 -3.69
C ARG A 21 -23.73 0.92 -5.01
N GLU A 22 -22.70 1.15 -5.79
CA GLU A 22 -22.52 0.54 -7.11
C GLU A 22 -22.29 -0.97 -7.03
N ALA A 23 -21.53 -1.42 -6.04
CA ALA A 23 -21.27 -2.84 -5.82
C ALA A 23 -22.40 -3.53 -5.04
N GLY A 24 -23.19 -2.78 -4.28
CA GLY A 24 -24.20 -3.31 -3.37
C GLY A 24 -23.59 -4.22 -2.29
N ASP A 25 -22.35 -3.97 -1.88
CA ASP A 25 -21.61 -4.76 -0.90
C ASP A 25 -21.05 -3.87 0.23
N VAL A 26 -20.79 -4.48 1.38
CA VAL A 26 -20.29 -3.78 2.58
C VAL A 26 -18.77 -3.75 2.59
N TYR A 27 -18.19 -2.67 3.10
CA TYR A 27 -16.74 -2.63 3.37
C TYR A 27 -16.35 -3.48 4.57
N PHE A 28 -17.21 -3.52 5.59
CA PHE A 28 -17.05 -4.34 6.79
C PHE A 28 -18.40 -4.50 7.51
N THR A 29 -18.48 -5.45 8.42
CA THR A 29 -19.64 -5.63 9.28
C THR A 29 -19.52 -4.72 10.52
N ALA A 30 -20.53 -3.88 10.78
CA ALA A 30 -20.53 -2.96 11.92
C ALA A 30 -20.31 -3.72 13.23
N GLY A 31 -19.46 -3.14 14.09
CA GLY A 31 -19.12 -3.69 15.41
C GLY A 31 -18.24 -4.95 15.39
N ASP A 32 -18.04 -5.58 14.21
CA ASP A 32 -17.31 -6.86 14.11
C ASP A 32 -16.17 -6.83 13.06
N GLY A 33 -16.08 -5.76 12.25
CA GLY A 33 -15.12 -5.68 11.14
C GLY A 33 -13.66 -5.83 11.57
N LEU A 34 -13.25 -5.22 12.68
CA LEU A 34 -11.87 -5.37 13.20
C LEU A 34 -11.60 -6.80 13.69
N ALA A 35 -12.56 -7.43 14.36
CA ALA A 35 -12.42 -8.81 14.80
C ALA A 35 -12.42 -9.78 13.59
N GLU A 36 -13.21 -9.50 12.55
CA GLU A 36 -13.16 -10.23 11.27
C GLU A 36 -11.79 -10.07 10.61
N THR A 37 -11.24 -8.85 10.53
CA THR A 37 -9.89 -8.58 10.00
C THR A 37 -8.83 -9.39 10.75
N ARG A 38 -8.84 -9.33 12.07
CA ARG A 38 -7.88 -10.08 12.92
C ARG A 38 -8.00 -11.59 12.69
N ALA A 39 -9.20 -12.12 12.59
CA ALA A 39 -9.42 -13.55 12.39
C ALA A 39 -9.09 -13.98 10.95
N VAL A 40 -9.65 -13.31 9.94
CA VAL A 40 -9.56 -13.75 8.55
C VAL A 40 -8.17 -13.51 7.97
N PHE A 41 -7.62 -12.32 8.16
CA PHE A 41 -6.39 -11.91 7.49
C PHE A 41 -5.17 -12.13 8.38
N LEU A 42 -5.16 -11.61 9.61
CA LEU A 42 -3.98 -11.72 10.45
C LEU A 42 -3.73 -13.17 10.89
N GLN A 43 -4.68 -13.81 11.55
CA GLN A 43 -4.57 -15.22 11.95
C GLN A 43 -4.54 -16.16 10.73
N GLY A 44 -5.34 -15.87 9.69
CA GLY A 44 -5.37 -16.66 8.46
C GLY A 44 -4.03 -16.70 7.74
N CYS A 45 -3.21 -15.67 7.88
CA CYS A 45 -1.84 -15.63 7.38
C CYS A 45 -0.79 -16.09 8.41
N GLY A 46 -1.20 -16.53 9.59
CA GLY A 46 -0.29 -17.03 10.64
C GLY A 46 0.53 -15.91 11.30
N LEU A 47 -0.03 -14.71 11.40
CA LEU A 47 0.62 -13.56 12.04
C LEU A 47 0.25 -13.51 13.54
N PRO A 48 1.21 -13.16 14.43
CA PRO A 48 2.54 -12.62 14.15
C PRO A 48 3.66 -13.66 13.96
N GLU A 49 3.41 -14.95 14.13
CA GLU A 49 4.44 -15.99 14.13
C GLU A 49 5.21 -16.08 12.79
N ALA A 50 4.53 -15.76 11.67
CA ALA A 50 5.13 -15.82 10.33
C ALA A 50 6.28 -14.84 10.11
N TRP A 51 6.39 -13.78 10.90
CA TRP A 51 7.51 -12.82 10.82
C TRP A 51 8.55 -12.99 11.94
N ALA A 52 8.38 -13.96 12.84
CA ALA A 52 9.34 -14.19 13.91
C ALA A 52 10.76 -14.37 13.35
N GLY A 53 11.71 -13.57 13.87
CA GLY A 53 13.12 -13.60 13.45
C GLY A 53 13.41 -12.99 12.07
N LYS A 54 12.42 -12.42 11.37
CA LYS A 54 12.65 -11.73 10.09
C LYS A 54 12.99 -10.26 10.32
N THR A 55 13.88 -9.71 9.51
CA THR A 55 14.20 -8.28 9.47
C THR A 55 13.26 -7.49 8.55
N GLU A 56 12.61 -8.17 7.62
CA GLU A 56 11.65 -7.61 6.67
C GLU A 56 10.49 -8.57 6.45
N PHE A 57 9.28 -8.05 6.40
CA PHE A 57 8.08 -8.81 6.07
C PHE A 57 7.19 -8.00 5.15
N THR A 58 6.73 -8.60 4.06
CA THR A 58 5.87 -7.94 3.09
C THR A 58 4.49 -8.57 3.08
N VAL A 59 3.48 -7.75 3.32
CA VAL A 59 2.07 -8.11 3.16
C VAL A 59 1.52 -7.39 1.95
N ALA A 60 0.86 -8.11 1.05
CA ALA A 60 0.13 -7.50 -0.05
C ALA A 60 -1.38 -7.67 0.12
N GLU A 61 -2.17 -6.77 -0.46
CA GLU A 61 -3.61 -6.74 -0.32
C GLU A 61 -4.30 -6.39 -1.63
N THR A 62 -5.44 -7.01 -1.88
CA THR A 62 -6.35 -6.65 -2.97
C THR A 62 -7.54 -5.88 -2.40
N GLY A 63 -7.64 -4.56 -2.70
CA GLY A 63 -8.69 -3.69 -2.15
C GLY A 63 -8.35 -3.05 -0.81
N PHE A 64 -7.85 -1.80 -0.84
CA PHE A 64 -7.50 -1.05 0.37
C PHE A 64 -8.71 -0.63 1.19
N GLY A 65 -9.80 -0.28 0.49
CA GLY A 65 -11.06 0.13 1.10
C GLY A 65 -10.90 1.25 2.12
N THR A 66 -11.24 0.97 3.37
CA THR A 66 -11.12 1.91 4.49
C THR A 66 -9.73 1.98 5.10
N GLY A 67 -8.82 1.08 4.74
CA GLY A 67 -7.51 0.92 5.36
C GLY A 67 -7.53 0.14 6.69
N LEU A 68 -8.65 -0.46 7.05
CA LEU A 68 -8.80 -1.18 8.32
C LEU A 68 -7.79 -2.32 8.47
N ASN A 69 -7.60 -3.13 7.42
CA ASN A 69 -6.64 -4.24 7.44
C ASN A 69 -5.21 -3.75 7.67
N PHE A 70 -4.83 -2.64 7.03
CA PHE A 70 -3.53 -2.01 7.24
C PHE A 70 -3.34 -1.55 8.68
N LEU A 71 -4.34 -0.87 9.26
CA LEU A 71 -4.24 -0.37 10.64
C LEU A 71 -4.22 -1.52 11.67
N ALA A 72 -5.03 -2.55 11.49
CA ALA A 72 -5.01 -3.74 12.35
C ALA A 72 -3.67 -4.48 12.27
N LEU A 73 -3.07 -4.54 11.09
CA LEU A 73 -1.74 -5.09 10.90
C LEU A 73 -0.66 -4.24 11.57
N CYS A 74 -0.75 -2.90 11.47
CA CYS A 74 0.17 -1.99 12.16
C CYS A 74 0.10 -2.13 13.68
N GLU A 75 -1.10 -2.26 14.24
CA GLU A 75 -1.30 -2.51 15.67
C GLU A 75 -0.61 -3.82 16.11
N LEU A 76 -0.84 -4.91 15.36
CA LEU A 76 -0.21 -6.20 15.65
C LEU A 76 1.31 -6.13 15.49
N TRP A 77 1.80 -5.42 14.46
CA TRP A 77 3.23 -5.24 14.24
C TRP A 77 3.90 -4.46 15.38
N GLN A 78 3.31 -3.37 15.86
CA GLN A 78 3.84 -2.62 16.99
C GLN A 78 3.97 -3.48 18.25
N ALA A 79 3.00 -4.37 18.50
CA ALA A 79 3.02 -5.26 19.65
C ALA A 79 4.03 -6.41 19.53
N HIS A 80 4.36 -6.86 18.32
CA HIS A 80 5.11 -8.09 18.05
C HIS A 80 6.26 -7.90 17.04
N ARG A 81 6.73 -6.67 16.83
CA ARG A 81 7.86 -6.38 15.94
C ARG A 81 9.09 -7.18 16.38
N PRO A 82 9.72 -7.98 15.49
CA PRO A 82 10.80 -8.89 15.89
C PRO A 82 12.01 -8.21 16.50
N THR A 83 12.42 -7.09 15.92
CA THR A 83 13.52 -6.25 16.39
C THR A 83 13.23 -4.78 16.10
N PRO A 84 13.84 -3.81 16.78
CA PRO A 84 13.66 -2.39 16.48
C PRO A 84 14.02 -2.00 15.04
N ASP A 85 14.88 -2.77 14.38
CA ASP A 85 15.32 -2.53 13.00
C ASP A 85 14.51 -3.32 11.96
N ALA A 86 13.53 -4.14 12.37
CA ALA A 86 12.70 -4.87 11.43
C ALA A 86 11.70 -3.94 10.72
N TRP A 87 11.37 -4.24 9.46
CA TRP A 87 10.43 -3.47 8.66
C TRP A 87 9.27 -4.30 8.16
N LEU A 88 8.07 -3.71 8.23
CA LEU A 88 6.86 -4.21 7.61
C LEU A 88 6.57 -3.39 6.36
N HIS A 89 6.43 -4.07 5.23
CA HIS A 89 6.03 -3.46 3.97
C HIS A 89 4.60 -3.89 3.66
N PHE A 90 3.69 -2.92 3.55
CA PHE A 90 2.34 -3.18 3.12
C PHE A 90 2.12 -2.62 1.72
N VAL A 91 1.71 -3.48 0.79
CA VAL A 91 1.45 -3.11 -0.61
C VAL A 91 -0.02 -3.37 -0.90
N SER A 92 -0.78 -2.34 -1.22
CA SER A 92 -2.22 -2.48 -1.49
C SER A 92 -2.61 -1.86 -2.83
N PHE A 93 -3.71 -2.34 -3.39
CA PHE A 93 -4.24 -1.94 -4.68
C PHE A 93 -5.69 -1.49 -4.50
N GLU A 94 -6.04 -0.30 -5.03
CA GLU A 94 -7.37 0.26 -4.87
C GLU A 94 -7.84 0.97 -6.14
N GLY A 95 -8.95 0.50 -6.71
CA GLY A 95 -9.53 1.07 -7.93
C GLY A 95 -10.46 2.25 -7.69
N PHE A 96 -11.09 2.31 -6.52
CA PHE A 96 -12.15 3.25 -6.16
C PHE A 96 -11.92 3.82 -4.76
N PRO A 97 -10.87 4.65 -4.57
CA PRO A 97 -10.50 5.12 -3.24
C PRO A 97 -11.64 5.90 -2.59
N LEU A 98 -11.88 5.66 -1.31
CA LEU A 98 -12.84 6.43 -0.51
C LEU A 98 -12.41 7.90 -0.42
N THR A 99 -13.38 8.79 -0.17
CA THR A 99 -13.05 10.13 0.30
C THR A 99 -12.43 10.06 1.69
N GLU A 100 -11.59 11.04 2.04
CA GLU A 100 -11.04 11.14 3.41
C GLU A 100 -12.17 11.16 4.46
N ALA A 101 -13.26 11.88 4.19
CA ALA A 101 -14.41 11.98 5.09
C ALA A 101 -15.10 10.62 5.31
N ASP A 102 -15.29 9.82 4.26
CA ASP A 102 -15.88 8.50 4.38
C ASP A 102 -14.94 7.52 5.09
N ALA A 103 -13.64 7.59 4.81
CA ALA A 103 -12.63 6.80 5.50
C ALA A 103 -12.57 7.16 7.00
N ALA A 104 -12.56 8.45 7.33
CA ALA A 104 -12.57 8.93 8.71
C ALA A 104 -13.83 8.47 9.47
N ARG A 105 -14.99 8.56 8.84
CA ARG A 105 -16.25 8.06 9.42
C ARG A 105 -16.20 6.55 9.66
N ALA A 106 -15.70 5.79 8.68
CA ALA A 106 -15.58 4.35 8.79
C ALA A 106 -14.63 3.93 9.92
N LEU A 107 -13.42 4.51 9.96
CA LEU A 107 -12.40 4.20 10.96
C LEU A 107 -12.77 4.68 12.37
N GLY A 108 -13.64 5.66 12.50
CA GLY A 108 -14.18 6.11 13.78
C GLY A 108 -14.94 5.04 14.58
N ALA A 109 -15.28 3.91 13.95
CA ALA A 109 -15.91 2.78 14.62
C ALA A 109 -14.95 2.04 15.60
N TRP A 110 -13.64 2.24 15.49
CA TRP A 110 -12.62 1.55 16.31
C TRP A 110 -11.72 2.52 17.06
N PRO A 111 -12.12 2.95 18.28
CA PRO A 111 -11.33 3.88 19.13
C PRO A 111 -9.92 3.37 19.45
N GLU A 112 -9.73 2.06 19.52
CA GLU A 112 -8.42 1.44 19.76
C GLU A 112 -7.41 1.72 18.65
N LEU A 113 -7.85 1.96 17.43
CA LEU A 113 -7.01 2.32 16.27
C LEU A 113 -6.91 3.83 16.04
N ALA A 114 -7.50 4.68 16.88
CA ALA A 114 -7.67 6.12 16.64
C ALA A 114 -6.35 6.83 16.32
N CYS A 115 -5.25 6.52 17.03
CA CYS A 115 -3.94 7.14 16.77
C CYS A 115 -3.38 6.77 15.38
N LEU A 116 -3.48 5.49 15.01
CA LEU A 116 -3.03 5.01 13.69
C LEU A 116 -3.94 5.54 12.58
N ALA A 117 -5.26 5.58 12.83
CA ALA A 117 -6.25 6.12 11.89
C ALA A 117 -6.01 7.62 11.62
N ALA A 118 -5.79 8.42 12.66
CA ALA A 118 -5.48 9.85 12.50
C ALA A 118 -4.21 10.06 11.66
N ARG A 119 -3.19 9.22 11.86
CA ARG A 119 -1.95 9.27 11.09
C ARG A 119 -2.19 8.91 9.62
N LEU A 120 -2.95 7.86 9.33
CA LEU A 120 -3.29 7.48 7.96
C LEU A 120 -4.11 8.55 7.25
N LEU A 121 -5.11 9.12 7.94
CA LEU A 121 -5.99 10.15 7.40
C LEU A 121 -5.26 11.46 7.10
N ALA A 122 -4.25 11.83 7.89
CA ALA A 122 -3.43 13.02 7.61
C ALA A 122 -2.74 12.96 6.23
N ASP A 123 -2.46 11.74 5.74
CA ASP A 123 -1.84 11.48 4.43
C ASP A 123 -2.80 10.77 3.47
N TRP A 124 -4.12 10.85 3.69
CA TRP A 124 -5.10 10.14 2.86
C TRP A 124 -4.97 10.53 1.39
N PRO A 125 -4.89 9.57 0.47
CA PRO A 125 -4.62 9.88 -0.93
C PRO A 125 -5.83 10.51 -1.62
N GLY A 126 -5.56 11.50 -2.48
CA GLY A 126 -6.58 12.00 -3.41
C GLY A 126 -6.87 10.99 -4.53
N PRO A 127 -7.95 11.19 -5.30
CA PRO A 127 -8.38 10.25 -6.34
C PRO A 127 -7.55 10.40 -7.64
N VAL A 128 -6.25 10.36 -7.52
CA VAL A 128 -5.33 10.45 -8.67
C VAL A 128 -4.70 9.09 -8.89
N ARG A 129 -4.79 8.58 -10.13
CA ARG A 129 -4.10 7.33 -10.51
C ARG A 129 -2.60 7.52 -10.37
N CYS A 130 -2.02 6.95 -9.32
CA CYS A 130 -0.59 7.06 -9.00
C CYS A 130 -0.21 6.03 -7.93
N VAL A 131 1.05 6.02 -7.53
CA VAL A 131 1.53 5.22 -6.40
C VAL A 131 1.79 6.15 -5.23
N HIS A 132 1.13 5.89 -4.11
CA HIS A 132 1.35 6.60 -2.86
C HIS A 132 2.26 5.79 -1.95
N HIS A 133 3.31 6.46 -1.44
CA HIS A 133 4.23 5.85 -0.48
C HIS A 133 4.14 6.62 0.84
N LEU A 134 3.76 5.93 1.91
CA LEU A 134 3.85 6.43 3.27
C LEU A 134 4.92 5.65 4.02
N VAL A 135 5.68 6.36 4.86
CA VAL A 135 6.74 5.76 5.68
C VAL A 135 6.52 6.17 7.12
N TRP A 136 6.46 5.21 8.00
CA TRP A 136 6.33 5.39 9.45
C TRP A 136 7.58 4.81 10.14
N PRO A 137 8.68 5.58 10.20
CA PRO A 137 9.99 5.06 10.62
C PRO A 137 10.02 4.64 12.08
N ASP A 138 9.29 5.33 12.94
CA ASP A 138 9.17 5.05 14.37
C ASP A 138 8.70 3.62 14.65
N ILE A 139 7.77 3.12 13.85
CA ILE A 139 7.27 1.75 13.95
C ILE A 139 7.84 0.82 12.86
N GLY A 140 8.68 1.32 11.96
CA GLY A 140 9.27 0.54 10.85
C GLY A 140 8.22 -0.02 9.89
N VAL A 141 7.30 0.82 9.42
CA VAL A 141 6.24 0.44 8.49
C VAL A 141 6.30 1.29 7.24
N THR A 142 6.12 0.66 6.09
CA THR A 142 5.85 1.36 4.82
C THR A 142 4.51 0.92 4.26
N LEU A 143 3.74 1.87 3.72
CA LEU A 143 2.59 1.61 2.87
C LEU A 143 2.91 2.04 1.44
N THR A 144 2.76 1.12 0.50
CA THR A 144 2.76 1.41 -0.94
C THR A 144 1.35 1.14 -1.46
N LEU A 145 0.61 2.21 -1.75
CA LEU A 145 -0.76 2.12 -2.22
C LEU A 145 -0.83 2.46 -3.72
N HIS A 146 -1.15 1.47 -4.53
CA HIS A 146 -1.37 1.61 -5.96
C HIS A 146 -2.82 2.00 -6.23
N LEU A 147 -3.05 3.24 -6.66
CA LEU A 147 -4.37 3.71 -7.06
C LEU A 147 -4.60 3.47 -8.55
N GLY A 148 -5.58 2.63 -8.88
CA GLY A 148 -5.95 2.21 -10.21
C GLY A 148 -6.43 0.77 -10.27
N ASP A 149 -6.83 0.32 -11.46
CA ASP A 149 -7.20 -1.08 -11.67
C ASP A 149 -6.04 -2.01 -11.35
N ILE A 150 -6.29 -3.04 -10.54
CA ILE A 150 -5.26 -3.99 -10.11
C ILE A 150 -4.67 -4.76 -11.30
N HIS A 151 -5.45 -5.02 -12.36
CA HIS A 151 -4.98 -5.68 -13.57
C HIS A 151 -3.96 -4.83 -14.35
N ASP A 152 -4.01 -3.50 -14.17
CA ASP A 152 -3.03 -2.58 -14.73
C ASP A 152 -1.83 -2.35 -13.81
N THR A 153 -2.08 -2.27 -12.50
CA THR A 153 -1.09 -1.79 -11.52
C THR A 153 -0.22 -2.92 -10.96
N LEU A 154 -0.79 -4.09 -10.68
CA LEU A 154 -0.04 -5.25 -10.15
C LEU A 154 1.05 -5.75 -11.11
N PRO A 155 0.82 -5.87 -12.45
CA PRO A 155 1.89 -6.26 -13.38
C PRO A 155 3.07 -5.28 -13.41
N GLN A 156 2.81 -3.99 -13.13
CA GLN A 156 3.82 -2.92 -13.12
C GLN A 156 4.52 -2.76 -11.77
N SER A 157 4.02 -3.42 -10.71
CA SER A 157 4.61 -3.36 -9.38
C SER A 157 5.79 -4.31 -9.22
N GLN A 158 6.70 -3.98 -8.31
CA GLN A 158 7.92 -4.76 -8.04
C GLN A 158 8.01 -5.03 -6.54
N PHE A 159 7.61 -6.23 -6.12
CA PHE A 159 7.74 -6.72 -4.74
C PHE A 159 7.56 -8.24 -4.72
N MET A 160 7.88 -8.86 -3.58
CA MET A 160 7.58 -10.26 -3.31
C MET A 160 6.92 -10.36 -1.93
N ALA A 161 5.68 -10.82 -1.89
CA ALA A 161 4.89 -10.91 -0.66
C ALA A 161 5.24 -12.16 0.14
N ASP A 162 5.32 -12.01 1.45
CA ASP A 162 5.32 -13.10 2.43
C ASP A 162 3.89 -13.55 2.76
N ALA A 163 2.93 -12.62 2.67
CA ALA A 163 1.51 -12.88 2.90
C ALA A 163 0.61 -12.02 2.00
N TRP A 164 -0.58 -12.52 1.72
CA TRP A 164 -1.62 -11.81 0.97
C TRP A 164 -2.94 -11.75 1.75
N PHE A 165 -3.53 -10.58 1.80
CA PHE A 165 -4.90 -10.36 2.20
C PHE A 165 -5.75 -10.25 0.92
N LEU A 166 -6.44 -11.33 0.55
CA LEU A 166 -7.33 -11.29 -0.60
C LEU A 166 -8.68 -10.75 -0.13
N ASP A 167 -8.78 -9.44 -0.14
CA ASP A 167 -9.94 -8.68 0.24
C ASP A 167 -10.59 -7.98 -0.96
N GLY A 168 -11.70 -7.29 -0.72
CA GLY A 168 -12.52 -6.63 -1.72
C GLY A 168 -13.96 -7.16 -1.73
N PHE A 169 -14.78 -6.64 -2.64
CA PHE A 169 -16.18 -7.10 -2.74
C PHE A 169 -16.26 -8.56 -3.15
N SER A 170 -17.33 -9.21 -2.70
CA SER A 170 -17.54 -10.65 -2.91
C SER A 170 -17.43 -11.07 -4.39
N PRO A 171 -16.96 -12.29 -4.70
CA PRO A 171 -16.81 -12.76 -6.07
C PRO A 171 -18.06 -12.61 -6.95
N ALA A 172 -19.25 -12.68 -6.36
CA ALA A 172 -20.51 -12.47 -7.06
C ALA A 172 -20.80 -11.00 -7.41
N LYS A 173 -20.09 -10.05 -6.78
CA LYS A 173 -20.26 -8.60 -6.96
C LYS A 173 -19.14 -7.96 -7.77
N ASN A 174 -17.96 -8.55 -7.74
CA ASN A 174 -16.78 -8.06 -8.44
C ASN A 174 -15.96 -9.23 -9.01
N GLU A 175 -16.47 -9.87 -10.05
CA GLU A 175 -15.87 -11.06 -10.66
C GLU A 175 -14.44 -10.80 -11.15
N ALA A 176 -14.14 -9.59 -11.64
CA ALA A 176 -12.82 -9.24 -12.15
C ALA A 176 -11.72 -9.39 -11.10
N MET A 177 -11.99 -9.02 -9.84
CA MET A 177 -11.05 -9.15 -8.72
C MET A 177 -10.76 -10.61 -8.30
N TRP A 178 -11.48 -11.58 -8.88
CA TRP A 178 -11.35 -13.00 -8.56
C TRP A 178 -11.09 -13.84 -9.82
N SER A 179 -10.41 -13.26 -10.79
CA SER A 179 -10.08 -13.88 -12.08
C SER A 179 -8.86 -14.79 -11.99
N ALA A 180 -8.77 -15.77 -12.90
CA ALA A 180 -7.62 -16.65 -13.01
C ALA A 180 -6.31 -15.88 -13.31
N ASP A 181 -6.38 -14.83 -14.13
CA ASP A 181 -5.23 -13.97 -14.45
C ASP A 181 -4.69 -13.29 -13.19
N LEU A 182 -5.58 -12.81 -12.31
CA LEU A 182 -5.16 -12.18 -11.06
C LEU A 182 -4.48 -13.19 -10.13
N TYR A 183 -4.97 -14.43 -10.02
CA TYR A 183 -4.31 -15.45 -9.22
C TYR A 183 -2.90 -15.79 -9.75
N GLY A 184 -2.72 -15.82 -11.07
CA GLY A 184 -1.42 -15.99 -11.70
C GLY A 184 -0.44 -14.89 -11.29
N LEU A 185 -0.87 -13.62 -11.34
CA LEU A 185 -0.08 -12.46 -10.91
C LEU A 185 0.24 -12.50 -9.40
N ILE A 186 -0.71 -12.92 -8.56
CA ILE A 186 -0.51 -13.10 -7.13
C ILE A 186 0.57 -14.16 -6.87
N ALA A 187 0.50 -15.32 -7.55
CA ALA A 187 1.50 -16.36 -7.41
C ALA A 187 2.90 -15.89 -7.86
N GLU A 188 2.98 -15.12 -8.96
CA GLU A 188 4.24 -14.54 -9.45
C GLU A 188 4.85 -13.51 -8.48
N ARG A 189 4.04 -12.86 -7.65
CA ARG A 189 4.48 -11.86 -6.65
C ARG A 189 4.56 -12.43 -5.24
N SER A 190 4.51 -13.76 -5.09
CA SER A 190 4.58 -14.46 -3.82
C SER A 190 5.94 -15.11 -3.60
N LYS A 191 6.50 -14.96 -2.42
CA LYS A 191 7.67 -15.73 -1.99
C LYS A 191 7.29 -17.20 -1.81
N PRO A 192 8.24 -18.14 -1.92
CA PRO A 192 8.01 -19.53 -1.54
C PRO A 192 7.44 -19.63 -0.12
N GLY A 193 6.35 -20.36 0.06
CA GLY A 193 5.68 -20.49 1.34
C GLY A 193 4.81 -19.29 1.76
N ALA A 194 4.60 -18.31 0.87
CA ALA A 194 3.69 -17.17 1.13
C ALA A 194 2.29 -17.67 1.50
N SER A 195 1.69 -17.02 2.48
CA SER A 195 0.34 -17.33 2.98
C SER A 195 -0.72 -16.42 2.34
N ILE A 196 -1.96 -16.92 2.28
CA ILE A 196 -3.14 -16.15 1.87
C ILE A 196 -4.22 -16.30 2.93
N GLY A 197 -4.85 -15.18 3.32
CA GLY A 197 -6.10 -15.14 4.07
C GLY A 197 -7.21 -14.51 3.21
N THR A 198 -8.41 -15.11 3.20
CA THR A 198 -9.57 -14.51 2.54
C THR A 198 -10.88 -14.94 3.19
N PHE A 199 -11.83 -14.01 3.23
CA PHE A 199 -13.17 -14.22 3.81
C PHE A 199 -14.06 -15.12 2.98
N THR A 200 -13.77 -15.29 1.68
CA THR A 200 -14.62 -16.05 0.77
C THR A 200 -14.28 -17.54 0.76
N VAL A 201 -15.31 -18.38 0.64
CA VAL A 201 -15.17 -19.84 0.49
C VAL A 201 -15.62 -20.31 -0.88
N ALA A 202 -15.78 -19.40 -1.84
CA ALA A 202 -16.27 -19.70 -3.18
C ALA A 202 -15.40 -20.79 -3.84
N GLY A 203 -16.07 -21.80 -4.43
CA GLY A 203 -15.37 -22.92 -5.06
C GLY A 203 -14.48 -22.51 -6.24
N ALA A 204 -14.86 -21.44 -6.97
CA ALA A 204 -14.04 -20.88 -8.03
C ALA A 204 -12.71 -20.31 -7.48
N VAL A 205 -12.75 -19.54 -6.39
CA VAL A 205 -11.56 -18.96 -5.74
C VAL A 205 -10.63 -20.08 -5.27
N ARG A 206 -11.17 -21.09 -4.59
CA ARG A 206 -10.39 -22.25 -4.15
C ARG A 206 -9.68 -22.94 -5.31
N ARG A 207 -10.41 -23.24 -6.40
CA ARG A 207 -9.82 -23.89 -7.58
C ARG A 207 -8.77 -23.02 -8.24
N GLY A 208 -9.07 -21.73 -8.48
CA GLY A 208 -8.13 -20.82 -9.13
C GLY A 208 -6.81 -20.66 -8.36
N LEU A 209 -6.87 -20.55 -7.03
CA LEU A 209 -5.65 -20.52 -6.21
C LEU A 209 -4.89 -21.86 -6.26
N THR A 210 -5.61 -23.01 -6.26
CA THR A 210 -4.97 -24.32 -6.38
C THR A 210 -4.26 -24.50 -7.74
N GLU A 211 -4.87 -24.03 -8.82
CA GLU A 211 -4.31 -24.11 -10.18
C GLU A 211 -3.00 -23.34 -10.34
N VAL A 212 -2.80 -22.28 -9.56
CA VAL A 212 -1.56 -21.48 -9.58
C VAL A 212 -0.54 -21.90 -8.50
N GLY A 213 -0.76 -23.02 -7.84
CA GLY A 213 0.22 -23.66 -6.95
C GLY A 213 0.05 -23.40 -5.46
N PHE A 214 -1.10 -22.87 -5.01
CA PHE A 214 -1.40 -22.77 -3.59
C PHE A 214 -2.10 -24.02 -3.05
N ASP A 215 -1.65 -24.51 -1.91
CA ASP A 215 -2.40 -25.46 -1.08
C ASP A 215 -3.48 -24.72 -0.32
N VAL A 216 -4.75 -24.98 -0.65
CA VAL A 216 -5.89 -24.23 -0.12
C VAL A 216 -6.71 -25.07 0.83
N VAL A 217 -6.90 -24.58 2.04
CA VAL A 217 -7.69 -25.23 3.09
C VAL A 217 -8.85 -24.36 3.54
N LYS A 218 -9.90 -24.99 4.02
CA LYS A 218 -10.99 -24.31 4.72
C LYS A 218 -10.67 -24.29 6.21
N ALA A 219 -10.70 -23.10 6.80
CA ALA A 219 -10.56 -22.88 8.23
C ALA A 219 -11.87 -22.36 8.84
N PRO A 220 -12.03 -22.40 10.17
CA PRO A 220 -13.14 -21.77 10.85
C PRO A 220 -13.22 -20.28 10.51
N GLY A 221 -14.43 -19.81 10.17
CA GLY A 221 -14.68 -18.41 9.84
C GLY A 221 -14.86 -17.56 11.10
N HIS A 222 -15.35 -16.33 10.90
CA HIS A 222 -15.66 -15.38 11.97
C HIS A 222 -17.12 -14.93 11.90
N GLY A 223 -17.72 -14.67 13.05
CA GLY A 223 -19.09 -14.15 13.17
C GLY A 223 -20.12 -15.06 12.48
N ARG A 224 -20.86 -14.50 11.52
CA ARG A 224 -21.88 -15.24 10.76
C ARG A 224 -21.30 -16.14 9.67
N LYS A 225 -20.04 -15.91 9.26
CA LYS A 225 -19.35 -16.72 8.24
C LYS A 225 -18.75 -17.95 8.89
N ARG A 226 -19.28 -19.13 8.58
CA ARG A 226 -18.86 -20.41 9.20
C ARG A 226 -17.43 -20.82 8.83
N GLN A 227 -16.94 -20.40 7.68
CA GLN A 227 -15.64 -20.79 7.14
C GLN A 227 -14.98 -19.63 6.39
N ARG A 228 -13.65 -19.67 6.31
CA ARG A 228 -12.78 -18.85 5.46
C ARG A 228 -11.87 -19.76 4.66
N LEU A 229 -11.14 -19.21 3.68
CA LEU A 229 -10.03 -19.93 3.05
C LEU A 229 -8.71 -19.39 3.56
N GLU A 230 -7.80 -20.31 3.80
CA GLU A 230 -6.39 -20.07 4.00
C GLU A 230 -5.62 -20.83 2.93
N ALA A 231 -4.53 -20.24 2.44
CA ALA A 231 -3.71 -20.92 1.45
C ALA A 231 -2.22 -20.66 1.70
N ARG A 232 -1.38 -21.56 1.22
CA ARG A 232 0.06 -21.43 1.27
C ARG A 232 0.66 -21.82 -0.08
N LEU A 233 1.58 -21.01 -0.60
CA LEU A 233 2.25 -21.32 -1.87
C LEU A 233 3.18 -22.52 -1.69
N ALA A 234 2.77 -23.67 -2.23
CA ALA A 234 3.54 -24.91 -2.17
C ALA A 234 4.67 -24.95 -3.20
N LEU A 235 4.37 -24.47 -4.41
CA LEU A 235 5.28 -24.44 -5.54
C LEU A 235 5.51 -23.00 -5.96
N ALA A 236 6.70 -22.47 -5.71
CA ALA A 236 7.07 -21.16 -6.20
C ALA A 236 7.11 -21.15 -7.73
N SER A 237 6.48 -20.16 -8.35
CA SER A 237 6.72 -19.88 -9.77
C SER A 237 8.20 -19.56 -9.99
N PRO A 238 8.83 -20.01 -11.10
CA PRO A 238 10.20 -19.63 -11.41
C PRO A 238 10.31 -18.10 -11.44
N ALA A 239 11.23 -17.56 -10.65
CA ALA A 239 11.45 -16.12 -10.61
C ALA A 239 11.78 -15.60 -12.00
N LYS A 240 11.01 -14.61 -12.48
CA LYS A 240 11.36 -13.92 -13.75
C LYS A 240 12.76 -13.30 -13.60
N PRO A 241 13.58 -13.30 -14.65
CA PRO A 241 14.89 -12.67 -14.61
C PRO A 241 14.76 -11.19 -14.22
N ASP A 242 15.52 -10.76 -13.24
CA ASP A 242 15.62 -9.33 -12.88
C ASP A 242 16.63 -8.66 -13.84
N ILE A 243 16.17 -8.36 -15.05
CA ILE A 243 16.98 -7.78 -16.12
C ILE A 243 17.42 -6.33 -15.82
N TYR A 244 16.81 -5.68 -14.82
CA TYR A 244 17.12 -4.29 -14.45
C TYR A 244 17.81 -4.19 -13.09
N GLY A 245 18.07 -5.29 -12.39
CA GLY A 245 18.69 -5.29 -11.06
C GLY A 245 17.82 -4.62 -9.97
N LEU A 246 16.48 -4.65 -10.15
CA LEU A 246 15.53 -3.98 -9.27
C LEU A 246 15.05 -4.85 -8.11
N ARG A 247 15.70 -5.99 -7.85
CA ARG A 247 15.34 -6.85 -6.71
C ARG A 247 15.51 -6.10 -5.42
N ALA A 248 14.51 -6.24 -4.55
CA ALA A 248 14.63 -5.75 -3.19
C ALA A 248 15.91 -6.32 -2.54
N HIS A 249 16.71 -5.44 -1.97
CA HIS A 249 17.86 -5.85 -1.18
C HIS A 249 17.36 -6.37 0.17
N SER A 250 17.61 -7.63 0.44
CA SER A 250 17.40 -8.24 1.75
C SER A 250 18.75 -8.34 2.46
N GLY A 251 18.95 -7.59 3.52
CA GLY A 251 20.23 -7.62 4.23
C GLY A 251 20.36 -6.51 5.29
N PRO A 252 21.53 -6.41 5.94
CA PRO A 252 21.76 -5.39 6.94
C PRO A 252 21.63 -3.97 6.35
N ARG A 253 21.38 -2.98 7.20
CA ARG A 253 21.29 -1.56 6.82
C ARG A 253 22.38 -1.20 5.82
N GLN A 254 21.99 -0.66 4.68
CA GLN A 254 22.93 -0.23 3.66
C GLN A 254 23.61 1.08 4.09
N LYS A 255 24.92 1.14 3.91
CA LYS A 255 25.67 2.41 3.96
C LYS A 255 25.64 3.02 2.58
N ILE A 256 25.04 4.20 2.46
CA ILE A 256 24.82 4.88 1.18
C ILE A 256 25.58 6.21 1.17
N ALA A 257 26.42 6.39 0.16
CA ALA A 257 27.08 7.66 -0.10
C ALA A 257 26.31 8.43 -1.18
N ILE A 258 25.96 9.68 -0.90
CA ILE A 258 25.32 10.59 -1.86
C ILE A 258 26.31 11.68 -2.23
N LEU A 259 26.54 11.90 -3.50
CA LEU A 259 27.40 12.96 -4.02
C LEU A 259 26.54 14.15 -4.46
N GLY A 260 26.74 15.29 -3.78
CA GLY A 260 26.00 16.53 -3.97
C GLY A 260 24.93 16.78 -2.91
N ALA A 261 25.01 17.93 -2.23
CA ALA A 261 24.09 18.40 -1.19
C ALA A 261 23.11 19.47 -1.71
N GLY A 262 22.77 19.43 -2.99
CA GLY A 262 21.64 20.16 -3.55
C GLY A 262 20.31 19.48 -3.25
N ILE A 263 19.20 20.05 -3.74
CA ILE A 263 17.84 19.56 -3.46
C ILE A 263 17.64 18.06 -3.81
N ALA A 264 18.25 17.57 -4.87
CA ALA A 264 18.16 16.18 -5.26
C ALA A 264 18.85 15.25 -4.25
N GLY A 265 20.09 15.58 -3.86
CA GLY A 265 20.83 14.80 -2.86
C GLY A 265 20.19 14.87 -1.47
N ALA A 266 19.71 16.02 -1.06
CA ALA A 266 19.00 16.20 0.21
C ALA A 266 17.68 15.39 0.24
N SER A 267 16.88 15.42 -0.84
CA SER A 267 15.65 14.65 -0.94
C SER A 267 15.91 13.13 -0.95
N ALA A 268 16.97 12.69 -1.64
CA ALA A 268 17.37 11.29 -1.64
C ALA A 268 17.85 10.84 -0.25
N ALA A 269 18.68 11.68 0.42
CA ALA A 269 19.15 11.42 1.79
C ALA A 269 17.98 11.29 2.76
N TYR A 270 17.04 12.23 2.72
CA TYR A 270 15.84 12.22 3.54
C TYR A 270 15.04 10.92 3.32
N ALA A 271 14.70 10.62 2.07
CA ALA A 271 13.87 9.45 1.75
C ALA A 271 14.54 8.11 2.12
N LEU A 272 15.86 8.01 2.03
CA LEU A 272 16.61 6.80 2.39
C LEU A 272 16.76 6.66 3.91
N THR A 273 17.02 7.77 4.60
CA THR A 273 17.11 7.80 6.07
C THR A 273 15.77 7.43 6.72
N GLU A 274 14.65 7.95 6.21
CA GLU A 274 13.30 7.58 6.65
C GLU A 274 13.05 6.06 6.53
N ARG A 275 13.71 5.39 5.58
CA ARG A 275 13.66 3.94 5.38
C ARG A 275 14.75 3.17 6.13
N GLY A 276 15.47 3.85 7.03
CA GLY A 276 16.44 3.23 7.91
C GLY A 276 17.83 3.04 7.31
N ALA A 277 18.14 3.60 6.13
CA ALA A 277 19.49 3.54 5.57
C ALA A 277 20.46 4.44 6.37
N ASP A 278 21.75 4.03 6.42
CA ASP A 278 22.85 4.84 6.94
C ASP A 278 23.41 5.70 5.80
N VAL A 279 23.06 6.98 5.77
CA VAL A 279 23.35 7.87 4.64
C VAL A 279 24.39 8.89 4.99
N THR A 280 25.43 9.01 4.14
CA THR A 280 26.43 10.09 4.20
C THR A 280 26.36 10.92 2.91
N VAL A 281 26.19 12.23 3.04
CA VAL A 281 26.19 13.17 1.91
C VAL A 281 27.55 13.88 1.81
N PHE A 282 28.13 13.87 0.61
CA PHE A 282 29.39 14.53 0.29
C PHE A 282 29.14 15.68 -0.68
N ASP A 283 29.65 16.88 -0.36
CA ASP A 283 29.59 18.05 -1.24
C ASP A 283 30.90 18.86 -1.09
N PRO A 284 31.55 19.31 -2.17
CA PRO A 284 32.83 19.99 -2.10
C PRO A 284 32.73 21.39 -1.50
N VAL A 285 31.57 22.04 -1.52
CA VAL A 285 31.38 23.43 -1.10
C VAL A 285 30.46 23.55 0.11
N GLY A 286 29.45 22.66 0.17
CA GLY A 286 28.48 22.64 1.25
C GLY A 286 27.00 22.59 0.75
N PRO A 287 26.04 22.43 1.67
CA PRO A 287 24.65 22.33 1.33
C PRO A 287 24.14 23.54 0.55
N ALA A 288 23.34 23.28 -0.49
CA ALA A 288 22.68 24.30 -1.31
C ALA A 288 23.58 25.36 -1.92
N SER A 289 24.88 25.08 -2.10
CA SER A 289 25.87 26.02 -2.63
C SER A 289 25.72 26.36 -4.13
N GLY A 290 24.94 25.57 -4.87
CA GLY A 290 24.63 25.77 -6.29
C GLY A 290 23.23 26.33 -6.52
N ALA A 291 22.56 25.86 -7.58
CA ALA A 291 21.21 26.29 -7.96
C ALA A 291 20.15 26.08 -6.86
N SER A 292 20.36 25.13 -5.96
CA SER A 292 19.48 24.88 -4.81
C SER A 292 19.57 25.96 -3.72
N GLY A 293 20.52 26.87 -3.81
CA GLY A 293 20.68 28.04 -2.92
C GLY A 293 19.87 29.26 -3.37
N ASN A 294 19.10 29.18 -4.44
CA ASN A 294 18.24 30.29 -4.86
C ASN A 294 17.23 30.65 -3.75
N PRO A 295 16.95 31.96 -3.54
CA PRO A 295 16.05 32.44 -2.49
C PRO A 295 14.63 31.88 -2.59
N LEU A 296 14.18 31.55 -3.80
CA LEU A 296 12.87 30.99 -4.09
C LEU A 296 12.98 29.85 -5.09
N ALA A 297 12.18 28.82 -4.88
CA ALA A 297 12.01 27.72 -5.81
C ALA A 297 10.52 27.39 -5.94
N LEU A 298 10.08 27.03 -7.13
CA LEU A 298 8.72 26.58 -7.38
C LEU A 298 8.70 25.07 -7.63
N MET A 299 7.96 24.36 -6.79
CA MET A 299 7.68 22.96 -7.01
C MET A 299 6.35 22.86 -7.79
N MET A 300 6.44 22.42 -9.03
CA MET A 300 5.30 22.35 -9.95
C MET A 300 5.37 21.04 -10.76
N PRO A 301 4.25 20.31 -10.91
CA PRO A 301 4.25 19.15 -11.80
C PRO A 301 4.37 19.61 -13.25
N ARG A 302 5.16 18.91 -14.05
CA ARG A 302 5.07 19.04 -15.50
C ARG A 302 3.84 18.25 -15.94
N LEU A 303 2.75 18.96 -16.22
CA LEU A 303 1.52 18.35 -16.68
C LEU A 303 1.69 17.93 -18.15
N ASP A 304 1.45 16.67 -18.44
CA ASP A 304 1.34 16.11 -19.78
C ASP A 304 -0.13 15.70 -20.00
N ALA A 305 -0.63 15.89 -21.22
CA ALA A 305 -1.99 15.52 -21.60
C ALA A 305 -2.16 14.00 -21.76
N GLY A 306 -1.07 13.24 -21.88
CA GLY A 306 -1.06 11.79 -22.04
C GLY A 306 -1.01 11.02 -20.70
N ASP A 307 -1.41 9.75 -20.72
CA ASP A 307 -1.23 8.79 -19.62
C ASP A 307 0.00 7.92 -19.89
N THR A 308 1.15 8.57 -20.09
CA THR A 308 2.44 7.90 -20.34
C THR A 308 3.12 7.51 -19.01
N ALA A 309 4.04 6.55 -19.04
CA ALA A 309 4.83 6.19 -17.86
C ALA A 309 5.60 7.39 -17.31
N GLN A 310 6.10 8.28 -18.18
CA GLN A 310 6.77 9.51 -17.75
C GLN A 310 5.82 10.47 -17.05
N ALA A 311 4.59 10.66 -17.56
CA ALA A 311 3.60 11.52 -16.95
C ALA A 311 3.22 11.00 -15.54
N ARG A 312 3.04 9.68 -15.40
CA ARG A 312 2.76 9.04 -14.10
C ARG A 312 3.91 9.24 -13.12
N LEU A 313 5.15 8.98 -13.54
CA LEU A 313 6.33 9.19 -12.69
C LEU A 313 6.43 10.64 -12.18
N LEU A 314 6.16 11.63 -13.03
CA LEU A 314 6.20 13.03 -12.63
C LEU A 314 5.09 13.40 -11.63
N ILE A 315 3.93 12.79 -11.75
CA ILE A 315 2.84 12.96 -10.80
C ILE A 315 3.16 12.30 -9.47
N ASP A 316 3.63 11.05 -9.49
CA ASP A 316 4.05 10.33 -8.29
C ASP A 316 5.14 11.11 -7.53
N ALA A 317 6.16 11.60 -8.25
CA ALA A 317 7.24 12.41 -7.70
C ALA A 317 6.73 13.73 -7.11
N TYR A 318 5.81 14.42 -7.81
CA TYR A 318 5.23 15.67 -7.31
C TYR A 318 4.40 15.45 -6.04
N LEU A 319 3.54 14.44 -6.00
CA LEU A 319 2.73 14.13 -4.83
C LEU A 319 3.57 13.70 -3.64
N ALA A 320 4.64 12.93 -3.88
CA ALA A 320 5.59 12.56 -2.84
C ALA A 320 6.35 13.78 -2.30
N ALA A 321 6.84 14.67 -3.18
CA ALA A 321 7.52 15.89 -2.79
C ALA A 321 6.58 16.84 -2.03
N ARG A 322 5.34 17.01 -2.49
CA ARG A 322 4.33 17.84 -1.80
C ARG A 322 4.13 17.36 -0.35
N ARG A 323 4.00 16.06 -0.12
CA ARG A 323 3.90 15.51 1.24
C ARG A 323 5.17 15.77 2.04
N ALA A 324 6.35 15.51 1.47
CA ALA A 324 7.62 15.69 2.16
C ALA A 324 7.86 17.14 2.59
N TYR A 325 7.39 18.11 1.81
CA TYR A 325 7.54 19.53 2.12
C TYR A 325 6.37 20.13 2.90
N SER A 326 5.25 19.41 3.02
CA SER A 326 4.09 19.87 3.80
C SER A 326 4.50 20.11 5.26
N GLY A 327 4.21 21.30 5.76
CA GLY A 327 4.56 21.70 7.14
C GLY A 327 6.01 22.08 7.37
N MET A 328 6.90 22.03 6.38
CA MET A 328 8.26 22.57 6.51
C MET A 328 8.24 24.09 6.54
N GLU A 329 9.08 24.69 7.39
CA GLU A 329 9.26 26.14 7.44
C GLU A 329 9.73 26.67 6.08
N GLY A 330 9.08 27.70 5.57
CA GLY A 330 9.37 28.30 4.26
C GLY A 330 8.71 27.58 3.07
N ALA A 331 8.00 26.48 3.27
CA ALA A 331 7.19 25.86 2.23
C ALA A 331 5.76 26.43 2.26
N HIS A 332 5.31 26.99 1.13
CA HIS A 332 3.98 27.59 1.00
C HIS A 332 3.23 26.97 -0.16
N GLU A 333 2.01 26.51 0.08
CA GLU A 333 1.12 26.10 -1.00
C GLU A 333 0.60 27.32 -1.75
N THR A 334 0.70 27.29 -3.08
CA THR A 334 0.17 28.35 -3.94
C THR A 334 -0.47 27.74 -5.19
N THR A 335 -1.34 28.50 -5.81
CA THR A 335 -1.98 28.07 -7.06
C THR A 335 -1.18 28.61 -8.24
N VAL A 336 -0.82 27.71 -9.16
CA VAL A 336 -0.17 28.07 -10.42
C VAL A 336 -1.16 27.86 -11.56
N ARG A 337 -1.40 28.90 -12.35
CA ARG A 337 -2.19 28.82 -13.58
C ARG A 337 -1.25 28.60 -14.76
N GLN A 338 -1.31 27.44 -15.35
CA GLN A 338 -0.58 27.16 -16.59
C GLN A 338 -1.41 27.67 -17.78
N MET A 339 -0.84 28.56 -18.56
CA MET A 339 -1.45 29.00 -19.81
C MET A 339 -1.16 27.96 -20.89
N PRO A 340 -2.15 27.62 -21.76
CA PRO A 340 -1.88 26.81 -22.92
C PRO A 340 -0.82 27.47 -23.80
N LYS A 341 0.06 26.67 -24.39
CA LYS A 341 0.91 27.17 -25.50
C LYS A 341 0.04 27.20 -26.73
N ASP A 342 0.00 28.36 -27.38
CA ASP A 342 -0.60 28.53 -28.71
C ASP A 342 0.10 27.64 -29.75
#